data_6645dde59c031cdd0aff2200f4a60eeb
#
_entry.id   6645dde59c031cdd0aff2200f4a60eeb
#
_cell.length_a   1.000
_cell.length_b   1.000
_cell.length_c   1.000
_cell.angle_alpha   90.00
_cell.angle_beta   90.00
_cell.angle_gamma   90.00
#
_symmetry.space_group_name_H-M   'P 1'
#
loop_
_entity.id
_entity.type
_entity.pdbx_description
1 polymer ?
#
loop_
_entity_poly.entity_id
_entity_poly.type
_entity_poly.pdbx_seq_one_letter_code
_entity_poly.pdbx_strand_id
1 'polypeptide(L)'
;MPWRYGIVKFRHSKDPDFRFYGVGELYFDKDPLSPFSCTKDPVEPYLEPELESTEESVKKDMQIILEQMMKDCIAYPIFDIDGPFAKSPWDEKSTQGVGEDDTEILD
;
A
#
# COMPACT_ATOMS: atom_id res chain seq x y z
N MET A 1 0.76 -8.80 -7.12
CA MET A 1 1.03 -7.39 -7.37
C MET A 1 2.01 -6.87 -6.33
N PRO A 2 3.10 -6.22 -6.73
CA PRO A 2 4.12 -5.83 -5.76
C PRO A 2 3.65 -4.71 -4.83
N TRP A 3 4.19 -4.72 -3.64
CA TRP A 3 3.89 -3.71 -2.65
C TRP A 3 5.08 -3.53 -1.73
N ARG A 4 5.09 -2.40 -1.02
CA ARG A 4 6.10 -2.11 -0.02
C ARG A 4 5.46 -1.38 1.15
N TYR A 5 6.14 -1.37 2.27
CA TYR A 5 5.74 -0.48 3.36
C TYR A 5 6.21 0.94 3.07
N GLY A 6 5.67 1.88 3.80
CA GLY A 6 6.12 3.26 3.72
C GLY A 6 5.39 4.09 4.75
N ILE A 7 5.93 5.29 4.99
CA ILE A 7 5.22 6.25 5.84
C ILE A 7 4.19 6.94 4.97
N VAL A 8 2.94 6.90 5.43
CA VAL A 8 1.82 7.51 4.72
C VAL A 8 1.22 8.60 5.59
N LYS A 9 0.94 9.74 4.98
CA LYS A 9 0.19 10.81 5.64
C LYS A 9 -1.28 10.50 5.41
N PHE A 10 -1.90 9.89 6.42
CA PHE A 10 -3.27 9.40 6.34
C PHE A 10 -4.28 10.48 6.66
N ARG A 11 -5.49 10.25 6.18
CA ARG A 11 -6.67 11.05 6.54
C ARG A 11 -7.41 10.31 7.64
N HIS A 12 -7.79 11.05 8.69
CA HIS A 12 -8.53 10.44 9.79
C HIS A 12 -9.93 10.07 9.31
N SER A 13 -10.41 8.89 9.71
CA SER A 13 -11.69 8.38 9.21
C SER A 13 -12.88 9.19 9.70
N LYS A 14 -12.78 9.80 10.89
CA LYS A 14 -13.88 10.55 11.49
C LYS A 14 -13.73 12.06 11.34
N ASP A 15 -12.53 12.52 11.01
CA ASP A 15 -12.25 13.95 10.83
C ASP A 15 -11.44 14.12 9.56
N PRO A 16 -12.09 14.37 8.42
CA PRO A 16 -11.39 14.41 7.14
C PRO A 16 -10.37 15.53 7.02
N ASP A 17 -10.42 16.53 7.91
CA ASP A 17 -9.42 17.59 7.91
C ASP A 17 -8.19 17.24 8.74
N PHE A 18 -8.26 16.17 9.52
CA PHE A 18 -7.14 15.75 10.36
C PHE A 18 -6.25 14.78 9.60
N ARG A 19 -4.95 15.04 9.63
CA ARG A 19 -3.95 14.18 9.00
C ARG A 19 -3.00 13.66 10.05
N PHE A 20 -2.53 12.43 9.85
CA PHE A 20 -1.55 11.83 10.75
C PHE A 20 -0.63 10.91 9.96
N TYR A 21 0.52 10.61 10.53
CA TYR A 21 1.49 9.75 9.89
C TYR A 21 1.41 8.33 10.47
N GLY A 22 1.53 7.34 9.60
CA GLY A 22 1.54 5.95 10.00
C GLY A 22 2.21 5.11 8.94
N VAL A 23 2.38 3.83 9.24
CA VAL A 23 2.93 2.89 8.27
C VAL A 23 1.79 2.35 7.43
N GLY A 24 1.95 2.37 6.12
CA GLY A 24 0.97 1.80 5.21
C GLY A 24 1.62 0.85 4.24
N GLU A 25 0.79 0.11 3.49
CA GLU A 25 1.23 -0.67 2.36
C GLU A 25 0.93 0.12 1.09
N LEU A 26 1.94 0.25 0.26
CA LEU A 26 1.85 1.01 -0.98
C LEU A 26 1.99 0.04 -2.14
N TYR A 27 1.00 0.03 -3.01
CA TYR A 27 0.94 -0.90 -4.13
C TYR A 27 1.41 -0.22 -5.40
N PHE A 28 2.29 -0.88 -6.14
CA PHE A 28 2.86 -0.31 -7.35
C PHE A 28 2.90 -1.38 -8.46
N ASP A 29 3.09 -0.93 -9.68
CA ASP A 29 3.20 -1.84 -10.82
C ASP A 29 4.66 -2.24 -11.04
N LYS A 30 5.50 -1.27 -11.38
CA LYS A 30 6.91 -1.52 -11.67
C LYS A 30 7.84 -0.66 -10.84
N ASP A 31 7.42 0.55 -10.52
CA ASP A 31 8.24 1.54 -9.84
C ASP A 31 7.76 1.74 -8.41
N PRO A 32 8.53 1.31 -7.41
CA PRO A 32 8.10 1.48 -6.01
C PRO A 32 7.95 2.94 -5.59
N LEU A 33 8.50 3.88 -6.36
CA LEU A 33 8.32 5.31 -6.08
C LEU A 33 7.02 5.86 -6.66
N SER A 34 6.30 5.06 -7.44
CA SER A 34 5.08 5.50 -8.12
C SER A 34 3.92 4.57 -7.78
N PRO A 35 3.46 4.56 -6.53
CA PRO A 35 2.34 3.70 -6.17
C PRO A 35 1.03 4.18 -6.78
N PHE A 36 0.16 3.24 -7.11
CA PHE A 36 -1.17 3.56 -7.63
C PHE A 36 -2.24 3.41 -6.56
N SER A 37 -1.90 2.87 -5.39
CA SER A 37 -2.86 2.67 -4.31
C SER A 37 -2.12 2.44 -3.00
N CYS A 38 -2.82 2.58 -1.90
CA CYS A 38 -2.26 2.26 -0.59
C CYS A 38 -3.38 1.79 0.34
N THR A 39 -3.01 1.25 1.48
CA THR A 39 -3.97 0.87 2.50
C THR A 39 -4.68 2.11 3.01
N LYS A 40 -5.97 1.95 3.32
CA LYS A 40 -6.78 3.06 3.81
C LYS A 40 -6.40 3.47 5.22
N ASP A 41 -6.03 2.48 6.04
CA ASP A 41 -5.69 2.68 7.44
C ASP A 41 -4.27 2.20 7.69
N PRO A 42 -3.63 2.67 8.76
CA PRO A 42 -2.29 2.18 9.09
C PRO A 42 -2.27 0.68 9.32
N VAL A 43 -1.17 0.05 8.92
CA VAL A 43 -0.97 -1.38 9.15
C VAL A 43 -0.17 -1.57 10.42
N GLU A 44 -0.42 -2.68 11.10
CA GLU A 44 0.28 -3.04 12.33
C GLU A 44 0.97 -4.38 12.13
N PRO A 45 2.16 -4.55 12.70
CA PRO A 45 2.80 -5.85 12.62
C PRO A 45 2.03 -6.86 13.45
N TYR A 46 1.75 -8.01 12.85
CA TYR A 46 1.10 -9.08 13.59
C TYR A 46 1.50 -10.43 12.99
N LEU A 47 1.36 -11.47 13.81
CA LEU A 47 1.59 -12.83 13.39
C LEU A 47 0.41 -13.67 13.84
N GLU A 48 -0.04 -14.55 12.96
CA GLU A 48 -1.09 -15.49 13.33
C GLU A 48 -0.47 -16.67 14.06
N PRO A 49 -1.12 -17.15 15.14
CA PRO A 49 -0.56 -18.27 15.89
C PRO A 49 -0.61 -19.55 15.07
N GLU A 50 0.44 -20.34 15.19
CA GLU A 50 0.52 -21.64 14.57
C GLU A 50 0.75 -22.68 15.67
N LEU A 51 0.37 -23.93 15.37
CA LEU A 51 0.47 -24.99 16.36
C LEU A 51 1.88 -25.19 16.90
N GLU A 52 2.87 -24.96 16.03
CA GLU A 52 4.27 -25.20 16.40
C GLU A 52 5.03 -23.94 16.75
N SER A 53 4.31 -22.84 16.96
CA SER A 53 4.96 -21.58 17.29
C SER A 53 5.57 -21.64 18.68
N THR A 54 6.82 -21.20 18.81
CA THR A 54 7.50 -21.04 20.07
C THR A 54 7.73 -19.56 20.30
N GLU A 55 8.03 -19.20 21.54
CA GLU A 55 8.35 -17.81 21.82
C GLU A 55 9.50 -17.32 20.96
N GLU A 56 10.52 -18.15 20.81
CA GLU A 56 11.68 -17.79 20.01
C GLU A 56 11.33 -17.59 18.54
N SER A 57 10.53 -18.49 17.96
CA SER A 57 10.15 -18.37 16.57
C SER A 57 9.28 -17.15 16.33
N VAL A 58 8.38 -16.84 17.25
CA VAL A 58 7.52 -15.66 17.14
C VAL A 58 8.36 -14.37 17.17
N LYS A 59 9.30 -14.30 18.11
CA LYS A 59 10.17 -13.13 18.19
C LYS A 59 10.98 -12.94 16.92
N LYS A 60 11.50 -14.04 16.37
CA LYS A 60 12.30 -13.98 15.15
C LYS A 60 11.47 -13.52 13.97
N ASP A 61 10.27 -14.08 13.81
CA ASP A 61 9.40 -13.72 12.70
C ASP A 61 8.93 -12.27 12.82
N MET A 62 8.61 -11.83 14.03
CA MET A 62 8.22 -10.44 14.26
C MET A 62 9.36 -9.50 13.96
N GLN A 63 10.60 -9.88 14.31
CA GLN A 63 11.75 -9.06 14.00
C GLN A 63 11.89 -8.85 12.50
N ILE A 64 11.68 -9.90 11.72
CA ILE A 64 11.76 -9.81 10.26
C ILE A 64 10.75 -8.78 9.73
N ILE A 65 9.52 -8.83 10.23
CA ILE A 65 8.47 -7.89 9.83
C ILE A 65 8.86 -6.46 10.19
N LEU A 66 9.28 -6.26 11.44
CA LEU A 66 9.64 -4.92 11.92
C LEU A 66 10.83 -4.33 11.17
N GLU A 67 11.81 -5.16 10.88
CA GLU A 67 12.97 -4.71 10.11
C GLU A 67 12.60 -4.31 8.70
N GLN A 68 11.70 -5.05 8.07
CA GLN A 68 11.26 -4.71 6.73
C GLN A 68 10.46 -3.41 6.72
N MET A 69 9.60 -3.22 7.72
CA MET A 69 8.85 -1.97 7.86
C MET A 69 9.79 -0.78 8.03
N MET A 70 10.76 -0.92 8.92
CA MET A 70 11.73 0.15 9.19
C MET A 70 12.53 0.47 7.94
N LYS A 71 13.01 -0.55 7.27
CA LYS A 71 13.84 -0.40 6.08
C LYS A 71 13.09 0.36 4.98
N ASP A 72 11.85 -0.05 4.73
CA ASP A 72 11.06 0.57 3.69
C ASP A 72 10.67 2.00 4.05
N CYS A 73 10.31 2.23 5.31
CA CYS A 73 9.92 3.58 5.75
C CYS A 73 11.07 4.57 5.63
N ILE A 74 12.30 4.12 5.84
CA ILE A 74 13.47 4.97 5.74
C ILE A 74 13.88 5.19 4.29
N ALA A 75 13.73 4.14 3.47
CA ALA A 75 14.24 4.15 2.09
C ALA A 75 13.41 5.02 1.16
N TYR A 76 12.12 5.20 1.44
CA TYR A 76 11.22 5.88 0.50
C TYR A 76 10.65 7.15 1.09
N PRO A 77 10.29 8.13 0.24
CA PRO A 77 9.68 9.37 0.74
C PRO A 77 8.31 9.13 1.36
N ILE A 78 7.90 10.06 2.21
CA ILE A 78 6.56 10.02 2.79
C ILE A 78 5.55 10.18 1.67
N PHE A 79 4.53 9.33 1.68
CA PHE A 79 3.47 9.37 0.69
C PHE A 79 2.23 10.06 1.27
N ASP A 80 1.72 11.05 0.55
CA ASP A 80 0.52 11.78 0.96
C ASP A 80 -0.69 11.10 0.34
N ILE A 81 -1.64 10.64 1.17
CA ILE A 81 -2.81 9.94 0.67
C ILE A 81 -3.67 10.83 -0.23
N ASP A 82 -3.55 12.14 -0.07
CA ASP A 82 -4.26 13.11 -0.92
C ASP A 82 -3.43 13.51 -2.15
N GLY A 83 -2.20 13.03 -2.24
CA GLY A 83 -1.34 13.34 -3.37
C GLY A 83 -1.71 12.53 -4.59
N PRO A 84 -1.02 12.78 -5.70
CA PRO A 84 -1.32 12.06 -6.93
C PRO A 84 -0.86 10.61 -6.85
N PHE A 85 -1.74 9.71 -7.22
CA PHE A 85 -1.41 8.30 -7.40
C PHE A 85 -1.03 8.05 -8.85
N ALA A 86 -0.15 7.08 -9.06
CA ALA A 86 0.12 6.60 -10.40
C ALA A 86 -1.14 5.92 -10.96
N LYS A 87 -1.21 5.83 -12.26
CA LYS A 87 -2.33 5.19 -12.91
C LYS A 87 -2.33 3.69 -12.60
N SER A 88 -3.47 3.18 -12.20
CA SER A 88 -3.61 1.76 -11.90
C SER A 88 -3.51 0.93 -13.18
N PRO A 89 -2.84 -0.21 -13.15
CA PRO A 89 -2.85 -1.12 -14.31
C PRO A 89 -4.26 -1.56 -14.70
N TRP A 90 -5.16 -1.65 -13.71
CA TRP A 90 -6.56 -2.00 -13.97
C TRP A 90 -7.26 -0.92 -14.76
N ASP A 91 -6.99 0.34 -14.42
CA ASP A 91 -7.59 1.48 -15.10
C ASP A 91 -7.14 1.52 -16.57
N GLU A 92 -5.88 1.21 -16.81
CA GLU A 92 -5.36 1.15 -18.18
C GLU A 92 -6.10 0.11 -19.00
N LYS A 93 -6.30 -1.07 -18.42
CA LYS A 93 -7.03 -2.12 -19.10
C LYS A 93 -8.46 -1.72 -19.40
N SER A 94 -9.11 -1.11 -18.42
CA SER A 94 -10.47 -0.64 -18.59
C SER A 94 -10.55 0.39 -19.72
N THR A 95 -9.62 1.33 -19.74
CA THR A 95 -9.57 2.36 -20.74
C THR A 95 -9.41 1.75 -22.13
N GLN A 96 -8.53 0.79 -22.26
CA GLN A 96 -8.31 0.13 -23.53
C GLN A 96 -9.56 -0.59 -24.01
N GLY A 97 -10.21 -1.28 -23.11
CA GLY A 97 -11.43 -1.99 -23.46
C GLY A 97 -12.52 -1.06 -23.92
N VAL A 98 -12.69 0.05 -23.21
CA VAL A 98 -13.70 1.06 -23.56
C VAL A 98 -13.34 1.72 -24.88
N GLY A 99 -12.08 2.05 -25.05
CA GLY A 99 -11.64 2.75 -26.25
C GLY A 99 -11.84 1.97 -27.54
N GLU A 100 -11.90 0.70 -27.44
CA GLU A 100 -12.09 -0.16 -28.60
C GLU A 100 -13.53 -0.26 -29.04
N ASP A 101 -14.41 -0.05 -28.14
CA ASP A 101 -15.82 -0.11 -28.44
C ASP A 101 -16.31 1.19 -29.04
N ASP A 102 -16.15 1.13 -28.43
CA ASP A 102 -16.72 1.88 -28.49
C ASP A 102 -17.05 2.44 -28.91
N THR A 103 -17.04 2.29 -28.98
CA THR A 103 -17.44 2.75 -29.28
C THR A 103 -17.89 2.87 -29.47
N GLU A 104 -18.08 2.49 -29.26
CA GLU A 104 -18.65 2.40 -29.25
C GLU A 104 -19.07 2.63 -29.29
N ILE A 105 -19.19 2.34 -29.18
CA ILE A 105 -19.85 2.43 -29.01
C ILE A 105 -20.26 2.95 -28.99
N LEU A 106 -20.42 2.99 -28.89
CA LEU A 106 -20.91 3.35 -28.76
C LEU A 106 -21.20 3.89 -29.20
N ASP A 107 -21.26 3.90 -29.42
CA ASP A 107 -21.59 4.20 -29.68
C ASP A 107 -21.94 4.30 -29.88
#